data_ca782a7dba6937030df6a5e3dd17e5e2
#
_entry.id   ca782a7dba6937030df6a5e3dd17e5e2
#
_cell.length_a   1.000
_cell.length_b   1.000
_cell.length_c   1.000
_cell.angle_alpha   90.00
_cell.angle_beta   90.00
_cell.angle_gamma   90.00
#
_symmetry.space_group_name_H-M   'P 1'
#
loop_
_entity.id
_entity.type
_entity.pdbx_description
1 polymer ?
#
loop_
_entity_poly.entity_id
_entity_poly.type
_entity_poly.pdbx_seq_one_letter_code
_entity_poly.pdbx_strand_id
1 'polypeptide(L)'
;MQLSHVLGAGVLIAAIGYSLRSNADANNRLVIDPNSPATASSSAAILAPVSPTPPAPPVADGHYVLVVEGDRNAVSVTFARKKAARWGGVPKGFDSTWRVSIRDGGGKELANVPLDVRPFATDAQSVGKGPRVHGCVVIESKIGLLLNVPAFAEAASYEFFRTESDAVKVALGTMTGAAIRELAGGGR
;
A
#
# COMPACT_ATOMS: atom_id res chain seq x y z
N MET A 1 -33.47 41.08 7.31
CA MET A 1 -32.80 41.12 8.62
C MET A 1 -32.92 39.78 9.26
N GLN A 2 -31.89 38.96 9.21
CA GLN A 2 -31.68 37.81 10.13
C GLN A 2 -30.20 37.49 10.12
N LEU A 3 -29.55 37.64 11.26
CA LEU A 3 -28.17 37.24 11.55
C LEU A 3 -28.11 35.72 11.71
N SER A 4 -27.17 35.10 11.04
CA SER A 4 -26.83 33.70 11.30
C SER A 4 -25.46 33.60 11.97
N HIS A 5 -25.45 32.96 13.10
CA HIS A 5 -24.29 32.74 13.97
C HIS A 5 -23.26 31.79 13.35
N VAL A 6 -22.01 32.21 13.37
CA VAL A 6 -20.83 31.36 13.08
C VAL A 6 -20.45 30.65 14.38
N LEU A 7 -20.53 29.34 14.40
CA LEU A 7 -19.96 28.50 15.45
C LEU A 7 -18.57 28.03 15.00
N GLY A 8 -17.57 28.41 15.78
CA GLY A 8 -16.19 27.98 15.60
C GLY A 8 -16.00 26.53 16.05
N ALA A 9 -15.38 25.72 15.21
CA ALA A 9 -14.93 24.39 15.55
C ALA A 9 -13.47 24.45 16.01
N GLY A 10 -13.22 24.06 17.26
CA GLY A 10 -11.90 24.01 17.87
C GLY A 10 -11.04 22.87 17.27
N VAL A 11 -9.81 23.19 16.96
CA VAL A 11 -8.79 22.23 16.52
C VAL A 11 -8.17 21.59 17.75
N LEU A 12 -8.35 20.29 17.91
CA LEU A 12 -7.69 19.47 18.94
C LEU A 12 -6.38 18.94 18.38
N ILE A 13 -5.25 19.50 18.80
CA ILE A 13 -3.91 19.03 18.46
C ILE A 13 -3.53 17.93 19.45
N ALA A 14 -3.52 16.69 19.02
CA ALA A 14 -2.95 15.57 19.77
C ALA A 14 -1.44 15.48 19.49
N ALA A 15 -0.63 15.83 20.49
CA ALA A 15 0.81 15.64 20.47
C ALA A 15 1.13 14.17 20.74
N ILE A 16 1.65 13.46 19.74
CA ILE A 16 2.18 12.10 19.87
C ILE A 16 3.66 12.21 20.22
N GLY A 17 3.98 11.88 21.49
CA GLY A 17 5.36 11.84 21.99
C GLY A 17 6.12 10.64 21.41
N TYR A 18 7.22 10.90 20.69
CA TYR A 18 8.19 9.89 20.29
C TYR A 18 9.13 9.59 21.46
N SER A 19 9.06 8.37 21.98
CA SER A 19 10.01 7.86 22.98
C SER A 19 11.23 7.27 22.24
N LEU A 20 12.34 8.00 22.25
CA LEU A 20 13.65 7.51 21.81
C LEU A 20 14.21 6.56 22.89
N ARG A 21 14.24 5.27 22.60
CA ARG A 21 15.02 4.30 23.39
C ARG A 21 16.46 4.30 22.89
N SER A 22 17.35 4.88 23.69
CA SER A 22 18.80 4.74 23.57
C SER A 22 19.18 3.31 23.99
N ASN A 23 19.73 2.51 23.08
CA ASN A 23 20.47 1.31 23.43
C ASN A 23 21.87 1.73 23.86
N ALA A 24 22.13 1.67 25.16
CA ALA A 24 23.46 1.79 25.71
C ALA A 24 24.21 0.47 25.53
N ASP A 25 25.33 0.53 24.82
CA ASP A 25 26.32 -0.53 24.70
C ASP A 25 26.87 -0.92 26.08
N ALA A 26 26.53 -2.12 26.54
CA ALA A 26 27.21 -2.75 27.65
C ALA A 26 28.40 -3.56 27.14
N ASN A 27 29.58 -2.95 27.16
CA ASN A 27 30.87 -3.62 26.98
C ASN A 27 31.08 -4.61 28.11
N ASN A 28 30.74 -5.87 27.94
CA ASN A 28 31.00 -6.94 28.89
C ASN A 28 32.38 -7.53 28.58
N ARG A 29 33.41 -6.95 29.24
CA ARG A 29 34.77 -7.50 29.27
C ARG A 29 34.77 -8.77 30.11
N LEU A 30 34.87 -9.94 29.46
CA LEU A 30 35.14 -11.23 30.09
C LEU A 30 36.53 -11.19 30.69
N VAL A 31 36.63 -11.13 32.03
CA VAL A 31 37.83 -11.39 32.79
C VAL A 31 37.92 -12.93 32.96
N ILE A 32 38.86 -13.56 32.27
CA ILE A 32 39.12 -15.00 32.40
C ILE A 32 40.05 -15.15 33.60
N ASP A 33 39.56 -15.78 34.66
CA ASP A 33 40.31 -16.14 35.82
C ASP A 33 40.98 -17.53 35.57
N PRO A 34 42.33 -17.66 35.56
CA PRO A 34 43.01 -18.87 35.14
C PRO A 34 43.05 -19.99 36.19
N ASN A 35 42.30 -19.88 37.30
CA ASN A 35 42.45 -20.83 38.41
C ASN A 35 41.15 -21.47 38.89
N SER A 36 40.20 -21.80 37.98
CA SER A 36 39.01 -22.57 38.34
C SER A 36 39.21 -24.07 37.97
N PRO A 37 39.01 -24.98 38.91
CA PRO A 37 39.09 -26.42 38.65
C PRO A 37 37.95 -26.87 37.73
N ALA A 38 38.29 -27.64 36.72
CA ALA A 38 37.38 -28.23 35.76
C ALA A 38 36.33 -29.12 36.43
N THR A 39 35.13 -28.58 36.61
CA THR A 39 33.95 -29.39 36.96
C THR A 39 33.36 -29.93 35.67
N ALA A 40 33.33 -31.26 35.55
CA ALA A 40 32.73 -31.96 34.42
C ALA A 40 31.26 -31.61 34.30
N SER A 41 30.95 -30.72 33.36
CA SER A 41 29.56 -30.34 33.01
C SER A 41 28.99 -31.42 32.09
N SER A 42 28.03 -32.14 32.63
CA SER A 42 27.13 -33.00 31.90
C SER A 42 26.45 -32.19 30.77
N SER A 43 26.76 -32.49 29.51
CA SER A 43 26.10 -31.88 28.33
C SER A 43 24.67 -32.34 28.26
N ALA A 44 23.78 -31.60 28.93
CA ALA A 44 22.37 -31.63 28.58
C ALA A 44 22.25 -30.90 27.20
N ALA A 45 21.94 -31.69 26.18
CA ALA A 45 21.64 -31.16 24.84
C ALA A 45 20.44 -30.23 24.96
N ILE A 46 20.71 -28.91 25.03
CA ILE A 46 19.68 -27.86 24.95
C ILE A 46 19.20 -27.91 23.51
N LEU A 47 18.00 -28.51 23.31
CA LEU A 47 17.26 -28.39 22.04
C LEU A 47 17.11 -26.88 21.74
N ALA A 48 17.86 -26.42 20.72
CA ALA A 48 17.74 -25.03 20.26
C ALA A 48 16.27 -24.76 19.91
N PRO A 49 15.70 -23.65 20.35
CA PRO A 49 14.33 -23.28 19.97
C PRO A 49 14.25 -23.24 18.46
N VAL A 50 13.36 -24.06 17.88
CA VAL A 50 13.07 -24.03 16.45
C VAL A 50 12.48 -22.65 16.15
N SER A 51 13.25 -21.79 15.52
CA SER A 51 12.76 -20.48 15.05
C SER A 51 11.58 -20.73 14.11
N PRO A 52 10.41 -20.09 14.33
CA PRO A 52 9.27 -20.27 13.46
C PRO A 52 9.67 -19.87 12.03
N THR A 53 9.49 -20.78 11.08
CA THR A 53 9.70 -20.52 9.66
C THR A 53 8.82 -19.32 9.26
N PRO A 54 9.37 -18.28 8.63
CA PRO A 54 8.56 -17.16 8.16
C PRO A 54 7.43 -17.68 7.29
N PRO A 55 6.19 -17.15 7.42
CA PRO A 55 5.07 -17.56 6.58
C PRO A 55 5.43 -17.32 5.11
N ALA A 56 5.12 -18.31 4.26
CA ALA A 56 5.34 -18.20 2.83
C ALA A 56 4.65 -16.94 2.28
N PRO A 57 5.24 -16.26 1.29
CA PRO A 57 4.61 -15.10 0.67
C PRO A 57 3.28 -15.51 0.02
N PRO A 58 2.26 -14.63 0.04
CA PRO A 58 0.96 -14.91 -0.55
C PRO A 58 1.09 -15.21 -2.04
N VAL A 59 0.40 -16.25 -2.51
CA VAL A 59 0.41 -16.65 -3.92
C VAL A 59 -0.83 -16.11 -4.61
N ALA A 60 -0.63 -15.33 -5.67
CA ALA A 60 -1.73 -14.82 -6.48
C ALA A 60 -2.32 -15.91 -7.38
N ASP A 61 -3.64 -16.05 -7.37
CA ASP A 61 -4.43 -16.92 -8.25
C ASP A 61 -4.86 -16.15 -9.51
N GLY A 62 -3.90 -15.93 -10.42
CA GLY A 62 -4.11 -15.10 -11.61
C GLY A 62 -3.99 -13.60 -11.35
N HIS A 63 -4.72 -12.80 -12.14
CA HIS A 63 -4.76 -11.35 -11.98
C HIS A 63 -6.13 -10.78 -12.34
N TYR A 64 -6.42 -9.58 -11.81
CA TYR A 64 -7.54 -8.78 -12.27
C TYR A 64 -7.06 -7.73 -13.28
N VAL A 65 -7.87 -7.54 -14.33
CA VAL A 65 -7.85 -6.37 -15.19
C VAL A 65 -8.94 -5.45 -14.68
N LEU A 66 -8.55 -4.27 -14.21
CA LEU A 66 -9.46 -3.26 -13.67
C LEU A 66 -9.53 -2.06 -14.61
N VAL A 67 -10.72 -1.49 -14.81
CA VAL A 67 -10.88 -0.15 -15.34
C VAL A 67 -11.02 0.78 -14.15
N VAL A 68 -10.10 1.73 -14.05
CA VAL A 68 -10.07 2.74 -12.98
C VAL A 68 -10.38 4.08 -13.59
N GLU A 69 -11.40 4.75 -13.08
CA GLU A 69 -11.86 6.05 -13.56
C GLU A 69 -11.92 7.05 -12.42
N GLY A 70 -11.72 8.33 -12.75
CA GLY A 70 -11.79 9.39 -11.76
C GLY A 70 -11.00 10.63 -12.15
N ASP A 71 -10.43 11.28 -11.15
CA ASP A 71 -9.56 12.45 -11.31
C ASP A 71 -8.46 12.45 -10.23
N ARG A 72 -7.75 13.57 -10.12
CA ARG A 72 -6.71 13.74 -9.09
C ARG A 72 -7.21 13.51 -7.66
N ASN A 73 -8.45 13.77 -7.35
CA ASN A 73 -8.98 13.78 -5.99
C ASN A 73 -9.63 12.47 -5.59
N ALA A 74 -10.21 11.76 -6.57
CA ALA A 74 -10.88 10.50 -6.32
C ALA A 74 -10.84 9.59 -7.54
N VAL A 75 -10.67 8.30 -7.30
CA VAL A 75 -10.78 7.26 -8.32
C VAL A 75 -11.67 6.12 -7.84
N SER A 76 -12.28 5.44 -8.80
CA SER A 76 -13.12 4.26 -8.55
C SER A 76 -12.85 3.20 -9.60
N VAL A 77 -13.13 1.94 -9.26
CA VAL A 77 -13.10 0.83 -10.22
C VAL A 77 -14.49 0.68 -10.80
N THR A 78 -14.63 0.87 -12.12
CA THR A 78 -15.91 0.77 -12.83
C THR A 78 -16.11 -0.59 -13.50
N PHE A 79 -15.02 -1.32 -13.72
CA PHE A 79 -15.06 -2.66 -14.31
C PHE A 79 -13.92 -3.52 -13.76
N ALA A 80 -14.17 -4.82 -13.60
CA ALA A 80 -13.15 -5.80 -13.26
C ALA A 80 -13.34 -7.08 -14.08
N ARG A 81 -12.23 -7.72 -14.47
CA ARG A 81 -12.24 -9.05 -15.09
C ARG A 81 -11.10 -9.89 -14.55
N LYS A 82 -11.40 -11.06 -14.02
CA LYS A 82 -10.38 -12.01 -13.58
C LYS A 82 -9.78 -12.74 -14.79
N LYS A 83 -8.48 -12.87 -14.83
CA LYS A 83 -7.70 -13.68 -15.77
C LYS A 83 -6.94 -14.76 -14.99
N ALA A 84 -7.02 -16.00 -15.47
CA ALA A 84 -6.29 -17.13 -14.88
C ALA A 84 -4.78 -17.06 -15.14
N ALA A 85 -4.34 -16.32 -16.18
CA ALA A 85 -2.93 -16.14 -16.46
C ALA A 85 -2.21 -15.50 -15.27
N ARG A 86 -1.00 -15.98 -14.99
CA ARG A 86 -0.16 -15.42 -13.92
C ARG A 86 0.05 -13.92 -14.12
N TRP A 87 0.02 -13.17 -13.03
CA TRP A 87 0.37 -11.75 -13.06
C TRP A 87 1.83 -11.55 -13.46
N GLY A 88 2.06 -10.71 -14.47
CA GLY A 88 3.40 -10.46 -15.02
C GLY A 88 4.28 -9.54 -14.15
N GLY A 89 3.72 -9.01 -13.05
CA GLY A 89 4.43 -8.06 -12.21
C GLY A 89 4.40 -6.63 -12.75
N VAL A 90 5.09 -5.75 -12.04
CA VAL A 90 5.33 -4.37 -12.44
C VAL A 90 6.50 -4.35 -13.44
N PRO A 91 6.42 -3.60 -14.56
CA PRO A 91 7.54 -3.47 -15.48
C PRO A 91 8.80 -2.99 -14.76
N LYS A 92 9.94 -3.59 -15.09
CA LYS A 92 11.21 -3.26 -14.44
C LYS A 92 11.54 -1.77 -14.60
N GLY A 93 11.84 -1.11 -13.48
CA GLY A 93 12.18 0.32 -13.46
C GLY A 93 10.98 1.25 -13.55
N PHE A 94 9.75 0.74 -13.61
CA PHE A 94 8.56 1.56 -13.52
C PHE A 94 8.21 1.88 -12.07
N ASP A 95 8.11 3.16 -11.76
CA ASP A 95 7.64 3.67 -10.48
C ASP A 95 6.64 4.81 -10.70
N SER A 96 5.79 5.05 -9.70
CA SER A 96 4.78 6.11 -9.72
C SER A 96 4.45 6.52 -8.29
N THR A 97 4.13 7.79 -8.11
CA THR A 97 3.58 8.30 -6.86
C THR A 97 2.13 7.86 -6.62
N TRP A 98 1.45 7.40 -7.67
CA TRP A 98 0.08 6.85 -7.61
C TRP A 98 0.15 5.33 -7.52
N ARG A 99 -0.55 4.76 -6.55
CA ARG A 99 -0.46 3.33 -6.27
C ARG A 99 -1.79 2.76 -5.82
N VAL A 100 -1.93 1.45 -5.97
CA VAL A 100 -2.95 0.66 -5.28
C VAL A 100 -2.27 -0.32 -4.32
N SER A 101 -2.64 -0.26 -3.04
CA SER A 101 -2.27 -1.23 -2.01
C SER A 101 -3.38 -2.26 -1.89
N ILE A 102 -3.03 -3.54 -2.02
CA ILE A 102 -3.95 -4.66 -1.84
C ILE A 102 -3.68 -5.24 -0.46
N ARG A 103 -4.72 -5.33 0.38
CA ARG A 103 -4.58 -5.79 1.76
C ARG A 103 -5.50 -6.96 2.06
N ASP A 104 -5.06 -7.80 2.99
CA ASP A 104 -5.89 -8.85 3.57
C ASP A 104 -6.85 -8.31 4.66
N GLY A 105 -7.68 -9.20 5.22
CA GLY A 105 -8.63 -8.85 6.29
C GLY A 105 -7.97 -8.43 7.60
N GLY A 106 -6.71 -8.72 7.81
CA GLY A 106 -5.90 -8.28 8.94
C GLY A 106 -5.17 -6.94 8.69
N GLY A 107 -5.32 -6.34 7.50
CA GLY A 107 -4.66 -5.09 7.11
C GLY A 107 -3.22 -5.27 6.61
N LYS A 108 -2.71 -6.51 6.49
CA LYS A 108 -1.39 -6.80 5.93
C LYS A 108 -1.38 -6.50 4.43
N GLU A 109 -0.38 -5.78 3.95
CA GLU A 109 -0.20 -5.53 2.53
C GLU A 109 0.25 -6.81 1.81
N LEU A 110 -0.52 -7.23 0.81
CA LEU A 110 -0.26 -8.37 -0.06
C LEU A 110 0.50 -7.96 -1.31
N ALA A 111 0.19 -6.79 -1.85
CA ALA A 111 0.87 -6.18 -2.99
C ALA A 111 0.69 -4.67 -3.00
N ASN A 112 1.64 -3.98 -3.65
CA ASN A 112 1.62 -2.55 -3.88
C ASN A 112 1.98 -2.28 -5.35
N VAL A 113 0.99 -1.85 -6.13
CA VAL A 113 1.12 -1.74 -7.59
C VAL A 113 1.08 -0.27 -8.01
N PRO A 114 2.11 0.25 -8.70
CA PRO A 114 2.11 1.61 -9.21
C PRO A 114 1.16 1.76 -10.40
N LEU A 115 0.52 2.94 -10.52
CA LEU A 115 -0.40 3.30 -11.59
C LEU A 115 0.29 4.23 -12.59
N ASP A 116 0.14 3.95 -13.89
CA ASP A 116 0.66 4.83 -14.93
C ASP A 116 -0.33 5.96 -15.24
N VAL A 117 -0.18 7.06 -14.56
CA VAL A 117 -1.00 8.27 -14.73
C VAL A 117 -0.35 9.33 -15.61
N ARG A 118 0.82 9.04 -16.22
CA ARG A 118 1.54 9.99 -17.09
C ARG A 118 0.71 10.53 -18.27
N PRO A 119 -0.23 9.77 -18.86
CA PRO A 119 -1.08 10.29 -19.93
C PRO A 119 -2.10 11.34 -19.47
N PHE A 120 -2.28 11.56 -18.16
CA PHE A 120 -3.33 12.39 -17.60
C PHE A 120 -2.77 13.63 -16.90
N ALA A 121 -3.56 14.71 -16.90
CA ALA A 121 -3.25 15.92 -16.15
C ALA A 121 -3.62 15.71 -14.66
N THR A 122 -2.64 15.35 -13.85
CA THR A 122 -2.84 15.06 -12.41
C THR A 122 -2.45 16.22 -11.49
N ASP A 123 -2.20 17.42 -12.05
CA ASP A 123 -1.96 18.63 -11.26
C ASP A 123 -3.26 19.18 -10.66
N ALA A 124 -3.13 19.91 -9.52
CA ALA A 124 -4.30 20.45 -8.81
C ALA A 124 -5.11 21.45 -9.64
N GLN A 125 -4.47 22.10 -10.61
CA GLN A 125 -5.10 23.12 -11.45
C GLN A 125 -5.90 22.51 -12.61
N SER A 126 -5.73 21.23 -12.88
CA SER A 126 -6.39 20.52 -13.97
C SER A 126 -7.76 19.97 -13.61
N VAL A 127 -8.08 19.88 -12.32
CA VAL A 127 -9.35 19.32 -11.84
C VAL A 127 -10.53 20.12 -12.39
N GLY A 128 -11.48 19.41 -12.99
CA GLY A 128 -12.70 20.01 -13.58
C GLY A 128 -12.48 20.80 -14.86
N LYS A 129 -11.27 20.85 -15.40
CA LYS A 129 -10.98 21.48 -16.69
C LYS A 129 -11.13 20.48 -17.84
N GLY A 130 -11.52 21.00 -19.00
CA GLY A 130 -11.55 20.22 -20.23
C GLY A 130 -10.16 19.77 -20.66
N PRO A 131 -10.10 18.88 -21.69
CA PRO A 131 -8.83 18.38 -22.21
C PRO A 131 -7.96 19.54 -22.74
N ARG A 132 -6.66 19.42 -22.52
CA ARG A 132 -5.66 20.35 -23.06
C ARG A 132 -4.92 19.69 -24.21
N VAL A 133 -4.69 20.44 -25.26
CA VAL A 133 -3.88 19.99 -26.40
C VAL A 133 -2.48 20.58 -26.27
N HIS A 134 -1.48 19.71 -26.21
CA HIS A 134 -0.08 20.12 -26.23
C HIS A 134 0.63 19.43 -27.41
N GLY A 135 0.85 20.17 -28.48
CA GLY A 135 1.29 19.61 -29.75
C GLY A 135 0.26 18.62 -30.30
N CYS A 136 0.66 17.36 -30.52
CA CYS A 136 -0.22 16.28 -30.98
C CYS A 136 -0.81 15.43 -29.85
N VAL A 137 -0.59 15.81 -28.58
CA VAL A 137 -1.04 15.04 -27.41
C VAL A 137 -2.23 15.74 -26.77
N VAL A 138 -3.31 15.00 -26.55
CA VAL A 138 -4.45 15.44 -25.75
C VAL A 138 -4.24 14.95 -24.32
N ILE A 139 -4.21 15.88 -23.38
CA ILE A 139 -4.03 15.57 -21.95
C ILE A 139 -5.36 15.86 -21.25
N GLU A 140 -5.96 14.84 -20.68
CA GLU A 140 -7.23 14.92 -19.96
C GLU A 140 -7.03 14.98 -18.45
N SER A 141 -7.90 15.71 -17.76
CA SER A 141 -7.94 15.73 -16.30
C SER A 141 -8.70 14.53 -15.72
N LYS A 142 -9.54 13.89 -16.54
CA LYS A 142 -10.20 12.64 -16.19
C LYS A 142 -9.25 11.48 -16.42
N ILE A 143 -9.05 10.67 -15.39
CA ILE A 143 -8.26 9.46 -15.44
C ILE A 143 -9.15 8.34 -15.93
N GLY A 144 -8.67 7.60 -16.94
CA GLY A 144 -9.32 6.38 -17.42
C GLY A 144 -8.21 5.39 -17.79
N LEU A 145 -7.89 4.46 -16.91
CA LEU A 145 -6.78 3.54 -17.12
C LEU A 145 -7.15 2.07 -16.93
N LEU A 146 -6.45 1.21 -17.67
CA LEU A 146 -6.48 -0.23 -17.46
C LEU A 146 -5.33 -0.62 -16.52
N LEU A 147 -5.66 -1.28 -15.42
CA LEU A 147 -4.71 -1.69 -14.41
C LEU A 147 -4.73 -3.22 -14.27
N ASN A 148 -3.56 -3.85 -14.35
CA ASN A 148 -3.39 -5.26 -14.03
C ASN A 148 -2.85 -5.40 -12.61
N VAL A 149 -3.60 -6.10 -11.75
CA VAL A 149 -3.21 -6.35 -10.36
C VAL A 149 -3.29 -7.83 -10.01
N PRO A 150 -2.43 -8.35 -9.13
CA PRO A 150 -2.50 -9.75 -8.72
C PRO A 150 -3.84 -10.06 -8.02
N ALA A 151 -4.40 -11.24 -8.28
CA ALA A 151 -5.62 -11.71 -7.66
C ALA A 151 -5.26 -12.60 -6.47
N PHE A 152 -5.48 -12.11 -5.24
CA PHE A 152 -5.33 -12.89 -4.02
C PHE A 152 -6.70 -13.31 -3.50
N ALA A 153 -6.83 -14.56 -3.07
CA ALA A 153 -8.08 -15.06 -2.49
C ALA A 153 -8.43 -14.32 -1.19
N GLU A 154 -7.41 -14.00 -0.39
CA GLU A 154 -7.49 -13.30 0.88
C GLU A 154 -7.61 -11.77 0.78
N ALA A 155 -7.55 -11.20 -0.43
CA ALA A 155 -7.67 -9.75 -0.61
C ALA A 155 -9.02 -9.23 -0.07
N ALA A 156 -8.94 -8.37 0.94
CA ALA A 156 -10.09 -7.72 1.58
C ALA A 156 -10.32 -6.30 1.06
N SER A 157 -9.24 -5.55 0.76
CA SER A 157 -9.34 -4.18 0.24
C SER A 157 -8.31 -3.87 -0.84
N TYR A 158 -8.69 -2.93 -1.71
CA TYR A 158 -7.88 -2.29 -2.74
C TYR A 158 -7.92 -0.78 -2.46
N GLU A 159 -6.82 -0.23 -1.95
CA GLU A 159 -6.72 1.15 -1.50
C GLU A 159 -5.90 1.95 -2.51
N PHE A 160 -6.56 2.87 -3.21
CA PHE A 160 -5.92 3.78 -4.15
C PHE A 160 -5.43 5.01 -3.41
N PHE A 161 -4.18 5.38 -3.64
CA PHE A 161 -3.59 6.56 -3.03
C PHE A 161 -2.53 7.18 -3.93
N ARG A 162 -2.22 8.45 -3.68
CA ARG A 162 -1.04 9.11 -4.22
C ARG A 162 -0.15 9.58 -3.08
N THR A 163 1.15 9.64 -3.34
CA THR A 163 2.13 10.20 -2.42
C THR A 163 2.53 11.58 -2.91
N GLU A 164 2.42 12.58 -2.06
CA GLU A 164 2.86 13.94 -2.33
C GLU A 164 4.33 14.15 -1.92
N SER A 165 4.90 15.34 -2.22
CA SER A 165 6.33 15.67 -2.02
C SER A 165 6.86 15.40 -0.62
N ASP A 166 6.01 15.48 0.40
CA ASP A 166 6.38 15.28 1.81
C ASP A 166 6.15 13.83 2.29
N ALA A 167 6.09 12.87 1.37
CA ALA A 167 5.75 11.47 1.63
C ALA A 167 4.35 11.27 2.25
N VAL A 168 3.50 12.29 2.20
CA VAL A 168 2.13 12.25 2.69
C VAL A 168 1.29 11.42 1.72
N LYS A 169 0.64 10.38 2.23
CA LYS A 169 -0.31 9.58 1.45
C LYS A 169 -1.67 10.24 1.47
N VAL A 170 -2.19 10.55 0.27
CA VAL A 170 -3.54 11.06 0.06
C VAL A 170 -4.39 9.93 -0.48
N ALA A 171 -5.43 9.53 0.25
CA ALA A 171 -6.38 8.52 -0.19
C ALA A 171 -7.20 9.04 -1.38
N LEU A 172 -7.39 8.19 -2.40
CA LEU A 172 -8.14 8.51 -3.62
C LEU A 172 -9.41 7.67 -3.74
N GLY A 173 -9.44 6.51 -3.07
CA GLY A 173 -10.58 5.61 -3.07
C GLY A 173 -10.22 4.26 -2.50
N THR A 174 -11.25 3.53 -2.08
CA THR A 174 -11.08 2.17 -1.58
C THR A 174 -12.19 1.30 -2.13
N MET A 175 -11.85 0.08 -2.51
CA MET A 175 -12.80 -0.92 -2.94
C MET A 175 -12.58 -2.23 -2.19
N THR A 176 -13.66 -2.87 -1.77
CA THR A 176 -13.55 -4.17 -1.08
C THR A 176 -13.21 -5.28 -2.06
N GLY A 177 -12.48 -6.29 -1.60
CA GLY A 177 -12.20 -7.47 -2.40
C GLY A 177 -13.49 -8.20 -2.85
N ALA A 178 -14.56 -8.12 -2.05
CA ALA A 178 -15.87 -8.64 -2.43
C ALA A 178 -16.44 -7.91 -3.64
N ALA A 179 -16.43 -6.58 -3.64
CA ALA A 179 -16.93 -5.77 -4.75
C ALA A 179 -16.12 -6.00 -6.05
N ILE A 180 -14.79 -6.16 -5.96
CA ILE A 180 -13.96 -6.51 -7.12
C ILE A 180 -14.36 -7.89 -7.68
N ARG A 181 -14.61 -8.88 -6.81
CA ARG A 181 -15.06 -10.22 -7.25
C ARG A 181 -16.43 -10.18 -7.89
N GLU A 182 -17.35 -9.39 -7.36
CA GLU A 182 -18.70 -9.18 -7.89
C GLU A 182 -18.64 -8.55 -9.29
N LEU A 183 -17.90 -7.46 -9.47
CA LEU A 183 -17.67 -6.84 -10.77
C LEU A 183 -17.05 -7.82 -11.77
N ALA A 184 -16.10 -8.65 -11.32
CA ALA A 184 -15.45 -9.63 -12.18
C ALA A 184 -16.35 -10.83 -12.56
N GLY A 185 -17.37 -11.14 -11.77
CA GLY A 185 -18.36 -12.19 -12.02
C GLY A 185 -19.58 -11.73 -12.82
N GLY A 186 -19.93 -10.44 -12.75
CA GLY A 186 -21.12 -9.87 -13.38
C GLY A 186 -21.02 -9.64 -14.90
N GLY A 187 -19.84 -9.76 -15.48
CA GLY A 187 -19.62 -9.61 -16.93
C GLY A 187 -19.89 -10.88 -17.74
N ARG A 188 -21.14 -11.37 -17.73
CA ARG A 188 -21.60 -12.42 -18.64
C ARG A 188 -22.40 -11.81 -19.78
#